data_5497bc58d6f25fc6b9cda35f6ec383d6
#
_entry.id   5497bc58d6f25fc6b9cda35f6ec383d6
#
_cell.length_a   1.000
_cell.length_b   1.000
_cell.length_c   1.000
_cell.angle_alpha   90.00
_cell.angle_beta   90.00
_cell.angle_gamma   90.00
#
_symmetry.space_group_name_H-M   'P 1'
#
loop_
_entity.id
_entity.type
_entity.pdbx_description
1 polymer ?
#
loop_
_entity_poly.entity_id
_entity_poly.type
_entity_poly.pdbx_seq_one_letter_code
_entity_poly.pdbx_strand_id
1 'polypeptide(L)'
;TLQASRVNDGTHTSNPAIKYYLKKRLEIDSQNTKNKTEMEDQKASEKYILTNLTLTDKIITGIYDDNGNLSWESDENGNVLIVYQIKEYNKDGKEYNARSFEDAFFHLNRNLFTERGKKTKKENITQCNSDFQGLKNVKKIFNKSVDSYDLAKDCVNKKTSFAMDILLNSESVDGKDFANWEIPSYIKEGLEWLQK
;
A
#
# COMPACT_ATOMS: atom_id res chain seq x y z
N THR A 1 -2.90 6.40 -4.38
CA THR A 1 -3.13 4.97 -4.12
C THR A 1 -3.32 4.27 -5.45
N LEU A 2 -2.46 3.32 -5.79
CA LEU A 2 -2.65 2.45 -6.95
C LEU A 2 -3.92 1.63 -6.70
N GLN A 3 -4.87 1.68 -7.63
CA GLN A 3 -6.02 0.77 -7.59
C GLN A 3 -5.64 -0.50 -8.35
N ALA A 4 -5.37 -1.57 -7.63
CA ALA A 4 -5.33 -2.89 -8.24
C ALA A 4 -6.74 -3.26 -8.73
N SER A 5 -6.88 -3.73 -9.95
CA SER A 5 -8.07 -4.46 -10.33
C SER A 5 -8.08 -5.81 -9.60
N ARG A 6 -9.26 -6.44 -9.45
CA ARG A 6 -9.40 -7.78 -8.85
C ARG A 6 -8.50 -8.85 -9.49
N VAL A 7 -7.96 -8.57 -10.66
CA VAL A 7 -7.13 -9.45 -11.47
C VAL A 7 -5.72 -8.87 -11.51
N ASN A 8 -4.99 -9.06 -10.44
CA ASN A 8 -3.54 -9.11 -10.33
C ASN A 8 -2.69 -7.89 -10.64
N ASP A 9 -3.20 -6.73 -11.09
CA ASP A 9 -2.30 -5.64 -11.48
C ASP A 9 -2.83 -4.28 -11.10
N GLY A 10 -2.10 -3.56 -10.26
CA GLY A 10 -2.26 -2.13 -10.07
C GLY A 10 -1.96 -1.42 -11.40
N THR A 11 -3.00 -0.92 -12.07
CA THR A 11 -2.86 -0.32 -13.40
C THR A 11 -3.00 1.19 -13.40
N HIS A 12 -3.51 1.78 -12.32
CA HIS A 12 -3.68 3.23 -12.24
C HIS A 12 -3.79 3.71 -10.79
N THR A 13 -3.50 4.98 -10.59
CA THR A 13 -3.63 5.66 -9.31
C THR A 13 -4.80 6.63 -9.31
N SER A 14 -5.51 6.74 -8.17
CA SER A 14 -6.49 7.81 -7.95
C SER A 14 -5.86 9.07 -7.34
N ASN A 15 -4.59 9.00 -6.90
CA ASN A 15 -3.90 10.13 -6.28
C ASN A 15 -3.51 11.18 -7.34
N PRO A 16 -4.00 12.43 -7.24
CA PRO A 16 -3.71 13.46 -8.23
C PRO A 16 -2.22 13.79 -8.35
N ALA A 17 -1.47 13.78 -7.24
CA ALA A 17 -0.03 14.07 -7.26
C ALA A 17 0.75 12.98 -8.02
N ILE A 18 0.43 11.71 -7.78
CA ILE A 18 1.05 10.59 -8.51
C ILE A 18 0.65 10.63 -10.00
N LYS A 19 -0.60 10.96 -10.32
CA LYS A 19 -1.04 11.14 -11.72
C LYS A 19 -0.27 12.25 -12.43
N TYR A 20 -0.09 13.37 -11.76
CA TYR A 20 0.68 14.49 -12.31
C TYR A 20 2.14 14.09 -12.55
N TYR A 21 2.77 13.46 -11.59
CA TYR A 21 4.15 12.95 -11.71
C TYR A 21 4.29 11.96 -12.87
N LEU A 22 3.39 10.97 -12.98
CA LEU A 22 3.39 10.00 -14.06
C LEU A 22 3.23 10.65 -15.43
N LYS A 23 2.33 11.64 -15.55
CA LYS A 23 2.14 12.39 -16.80
C LYS A 23 3.44 13.09 -17.20
N LYS A 24 4.12 13.76 -16.28
CA LYS A 24 5.40 14.42 -16.54
C LYS A 24 6.49 13.41 -16.93
N ARG A 25 6.58 12.28 -16.26
CA ARG A 25 7.54 11.23 -16.59
C ARG A 25 7.30 10.67 -18.01
N LEU A 26 6.07 10.42 -18.39
CA LEU A 26 5.69 9.97 -19.72
C LEU A 26 6.02 11.03 -20.80
N GLU A 27 5.83 12.33 -20.52
CA GLU A 27 6.21 13.41 -21.42
C GLU A 27 7.73 13.40 -21.67
N ILE A 28 8.56 13.21 -20.64
CA ILE A 28 10.01 13.12 -20.74
C ILE A 28 10.43 11.88 -21.56
N ASP A 29 9.88 10.72 -21.23
CA ASP A 29 10.20 9.47 -21.93
C ASP A 29 9.74 9.52 -23.40
N SER A 30 8.61 10.16 -23.72
CA SER A 30 8.12 10.33 -25.09
C SER A 30 8.95 11.33 -25.92
N GLN A 31 9.61 12.30 -25.29
CA GLN A 31 10.57 13.17 -25.97
C GLN A 31 11.87 12.46 -26.36
N ASN A 32 12.24 11.46 -25.56
CA ASN A 32 13.44 10.64 -25.78
C ASN A 32 13.20 9.48 -26.76
N THR A 33 11.96 9.08 -26.99
CA THR A 33 11.57 8.01 -27.93
C THR A 33 10.73 8.57 -29.07
N LYS A 34 11.28 8.55 -30.29
CA LYS A 34 10.65 9.09 -31.52
C LYS A 34 9.49 8.26 -32.10
N ASN A 35 8.87 7.36 -31.36
CA ASN A 35 7.75 6.54 -31.85
C ASN A 35 6.52 6.70 -30.95
N LYS A 36 5.57 7.53 -31.42
CA LYS A 36 4.21 7.62 -30.89
C LYS A 36 3.36 6.48 -31.44
N THR A 37 2.93 5.57 -30.59
CA THR A 37 1.79 4.69 -30.87
C THR A 37 0.83 4.70 -29.66
N GLU A 38 -0.35 4.99 -29.94
CA GLU A 38 -1.67 5.16 -29.34
C GLU A 38 -2.03 4.68 -27.91
N MET A 39 -3.19 5.16 -27.43
CA MET A 39 -3.74 5.15 -26.05
C MET A 39 -3.74 3.82 -25.25
N GLU A 40 -3.66 2.67 -25.90
CA GLU A 40 -3.48 1.37 -25.21
C GLU A 40 -2.06 1.24 -24.65
N ASP A 41 -1.08 1.83 -25.33
CA ASP A 41 0.31 1.91 -24.89
C ASP A 41 0.49 2.82 -23.68
N GLN A 42 -0.38 3.81 -23.46
CA GLN A 42 -0.25 4.73 -22.32
C GLN A 42 -0.50 4.02 -20.98
N LYS A 43 -1.54 3.18 -20.89
CA LYS A 43 -1.82 2.41 -19.66
C LYS A 43 -0.75 1.35 -19.40
N ALA A 44 -0.25 0.71 -20.45
CA ALA A 44 0.85 -0.21 -20.36
C ALA A 44 2.14 0.49 -19.91
N SER A 45 2.38 1.71 -20.41
CA SER A 45 3.51 2.55 -20.07
C SER A 45 3.44 3.04 -18.61
N GLU A 46 2.28 3.51 -18.15
CA GLU A 46 2.07 3.90 -16.74
C GLU A 46 2.34 2.72 -15.79
N LYS A 47 1.84 1.53 -16.14
CA LYS A 47 2.09 0.31 -15.37
C LYS A 47 3.58 -0.04 -15.35
N TYR A 48 4.22 0.00 -16.51
CA TYR A 48 5.65 -0.29 -16.64
C TYR A 48 6.48 0.68 -15.79
N ILE A 49 6.21 1.98 -15.86
CA ILE A 49 6.88 3.00 -15.06
C ILE A 49 6.72 2.68 -13.58
N LEU A 50 5.47 2.54 -13.09
CA LEU A 50 5.20 2.31 -11.66
C LEU A 50 5.83 1.02 -11.13
N THR A 51 5.97 0.00 -11.97
CA THR A 51 6.56 -1.28 -11.57
C THR A 51 8.08 -1.23 -11.53
N ASN A 52 8.71 -0.39 -12.36
CA ASN A 52 10.17 -0.40 -12.57
C ASN A 52 10.89 0.84 -11.99
N LEU A 53 10.18 1.79 -11.35
CA LEU A 53 10.83 2.92 -10.70
C LEU A 53 11.73 2.45 -9.56
N THR A 54 12.97 2.91 -9.59
CA THR A 54 13.91 2.78 -8.47
C THR A 54 13.52 3.74 -7.34
N LEU A 55 14.13 3.58 -6.17
CA LEU A 55 13.92 4.53 -5.07
C LEU A 55 14.30 5.96 -5.49
N THR A 56 15.42 6.12 -6.18
CA THR A 56 15.91 7.42 -6.66
C THR A 56 14.92 8.08 -7.63
N ASP A 57 14.30 7.31 -8.52
CA ASP A 57 13.26 7.82 -9.44
C ASP A 57 12.01 8.34 -8.72
N LYS A 58 11.75 7.86 -7.52
CA LYS A 58 10.60 8.26 -6.70
C LYS A 58 10.87 9.47 -5.81
N ILE A 59 12.14 9.89 -5.69
CA ILE A 59 12.50 11.11 -4.96
C ILE A 59 12.37 12.28 -5.92
N ILE A 60 11.65 13.32 -5.49
CA ILE A 60 11.32 14.48 -6.32
C ILE A 60 11.53 15.78 -5.56
N THR A 61 11.72 16.84 -6.32
CA THR A 61 11.72 18.22 -5.85
C THR A 61 10.71 19.06 -6.60
N GLY A 62 10.15 20.06 -5.94
CA GLY A 62 9.25 21.03 -6.55
C GLY A 62 10.06 22.19 -7.12
N ILE A 63 9.86 22.50 -8.41
CA ILE A 63 10.49 23.62 -9.10
C ILE A 63 9.41 24.60 -9.54
N TYR A 64 9.61 25.87 -9.24
CA TYR A 64 8.75 26.94 -9.70
C TYR A 64 9.35 27.60 -10.95
N ASP A 65 8.53 27.77 -11.99
CA ASP A 65 8.90 28.57 -13.15
C ASP A 65 8.82 30.09 -12.86
N ASP A 66 9.27 30.91 -13.81
CA ASP A 66 9.24 32.37 -13.69
C ASP A 66 7.82 32.97 -13.53
N ASN A 67 6.78 32.19 -13.84
CA ASN A 67 5.38 32.55 -13.69
C ASN A 67 4.77 32.05 -12.37
N GLY A 68 5.57 31.38 -11.53
CA GLY A 68 5.13 30.82 -10.25
C GLY A 68 4.36 29.49 -10.37
N ASN A 69 4.41 28.81 -11.52
CA ASN A 69 3.81 27.50 -11.66
C ASN A 69 4.74 26.42 -11.08
N LEU A 70 4.17 25.55 -10.24
CA LEU A 70 4.89 24.41 -9.66
C LEU A 70 4.97 23.24 -10.63
N SER A 71 6.16 22.73 -10.85
CA SER A 71 6.41 21.43 -11.48
C SER A 71 7.22 20.51 -10.53
N TRP A 72 7.16 19.20 -10.79
CA TRP A 72 7.88 18.19 -10.01
C TRP A 72 8.87 17.47 -10.92
N GLU A 73 10.11 17.40 -10.49
CA GLU A 73 11.18 16.70 -11.20
C GLU A 73 11.83 15.65 -10.32
N SER A 74 12.35 14.59 -10.94
CA SER A 74 13.13 13.57 -10.22
C SER A 74 14.45 14.20 -9.80
N ASP A 75 14.78 14.07 -8.52
CA ASP A 75 15.98 14.65 -7.92
C ASP A 75 16.40 13.76 -6.74
N GLU A 76 17.57 13.14 -6.81
CA GLU A 76 18.08 12.26 -5.75
C GLU A 76 18.26 12.97 -4.40
N ASN A 77 18.43 14.30 -4.42
CA ASN A 77 18.51 15.16 -3.23
C ASN A 77 17.17 15.82 -2.89
N GLY A 78 16.09 15.40 -3.55
CA GLY A 78 14.76 15.94 -3.35
C GLY A 78 14.23 15.69 -1.94
N ASN A 79 13.28 16.50 -1.53
CA ASN A 79 12.70 16.47 -0.19
C ASN A 79 11.32 15.77 -0.11
N VAL A 80 10.88 15.18 -1.20
CA VAL A 80 9.61 14.44 -1.30
C VAL A 80 9.87 13.07 -1.89
N LEU A 81 9.41 12.03 -1.21
CA LEU A 81 9.41 10.66 -1.72
C LEU A 81 7.97 10.23 -2.06
N ILE A 82 7.77 9.72 -3.25
CA ILE A 82 6.51 9.11 -3.67
C ILE A 82 6.53 7.61 -3.36
N VAL A 83 5.68 7.17 -2.43
CA VAL A 83 5.46 5.76 -2.14
C VAL A 83 4.05 5.32 -2.52
N TYR A 84 3.93 4.10 -3.00
CA TYR A 84 2.66 3.50 -3.41
C TYR A 84 2.69 2.00 -3.24
N GLN A 85 1.52 1.36 -3.23
CA GLN A 85 1.41 -0.09 -3.10
C GLN A 85 2.18 -0.78 -4.22
N ILE A 86 3.00 -1.72 -3.80
CA ILE A 86 3.77 -2.62 -4.65
C ILE A 86 3.32 -4.05 -4.38
N LYS A 87 3.89 -5.00 -5.09
CA LYS A 87 3.65 -6.43 -4.85
C LYS A 87 4.18 -6.82 -3.47
N GLU A 88 3.28 -7.36 -2.64
CA GLU A 88 3.59 -7.86 -1.30
C GLU A 88 3.65 -9.39 -1.31
N TYR A 89 4.49 -9.94 -0.47
CA TYR A 89 4.59 -11.38 -0.24
C TYR A 89 4.33 -11.67 1.24
N ASN A 90 3.33 -12.48 1.53
CA ASN A 90 3.06 -12.88 2.90
C ASN A 90 4.01 -14.02 3.36
N LYS A 91 3.91 -14.43 4.62
CA LYS A 91 4.74 -15.49 5.23
C LYS A 91 4.67 -16.83 4.50
N ASP A 92 3.58 -17.10 3.77
CA ASP A 92 3.40 -18.31 2.98
C ASP A 92 3.96 -18.17 1.55
N GLY A 93 4.60 -17.05 1.23
CA GLY A 93 5.15 -16.73 -0.10
C GLY A 93 4.09 -16.37 -1.14
N LYS A 94 2.83 -16.16 -0.74
CA LYS A 94 1.76 -15.76 -1.64
C LYS A 94 1.89 -14.27 -1.98
N GLU A 95 1.90 -13.97 -3.28
CA GLU A 95 1.95 -12.59 -3.76
C GLU A 95 0.56 -11.94 -3.82
N TYR A 96 0.54 -10.62 -3.65
CA TYR A 96 -0.66 -9.81 -3.72
C TYR A 96 -0.35 -8.35 -4.08
N ASN A 97 -1.13 -7.77 -4.99
CA ASN A 97 -1.08 -6.33 -5.28
C ASN A 97 -2.26 -5.64 -4.58
N ALA A 98 -1.96 -4.92 -3.52
CA ALA A 98 -2.97 -4.24 -2.73
C ALA A 98 -3.46 -2.95 -3.42
N ARG A 99 -4.72 -2.58 -3.16
CA ARG A 99 -5.34 -1.32 -3.59
C ARG A 99 -5.36 -0.27 -2.50
N SER A 100 -5.29 -0.71 -1.26
CA SER A 100 -5.37 0.13 -0.07
C SER A 100 -4.43 -0.39 1.01
N PHE A 101 -4.25 0.41 2.06
CA PHE A 101 -3.53 -0.01 3.24
C PHE A 101 -4.19 -1.25 3.89
N GLU A 102 -5.52 -1.25 3.96
CA GLU A 102 -6.26 -2.28 4.69
C GLU A 102 -6.09 -3.66 4.05
N ASP A 103 -6.16 -3.75 2.71
CA ASP A 103 -5.98 -5.04 2.05
C ASP A 103 -4.51 -5.48 2.00
N ALA A 104 -3.54 -4.56 1.90
CA ALA A 104 -2.13 -4.86 2.11
C ALA A 104 -1.87 -5.40 3.52
N PHE A 105 -2.45 -4.75 4.53
CA PHE A 105 -2.30 -5.15 5.91
C PHE A 105 -2.91 -6.53 6.18
N PHE A 106 -4.11 -6.81 5.69
CA PHE A 106 -4.72 -8.14 5.81
C PHE A 106 -3.91 -9.23 5.11
N HIS A 107 -3.29 -8.89 3.97
CA HIS A 107 -2.47 -9.86 3.24
C HIS A 107 -1.26 -10.30 4.07
N LEU A 108 -0.57 -9.37 4.70
CA LEU A 108 0.62 -9.64 5.51
C LEU A 108 0.27 -10.20 6.90
N ASN A 109 -0.80 -9.67 7.52
CA ASN A 109 -1.04 -9.76 8.96
C ASN A 109 -2.34 -10.45 9.36
N ARG A 110 -2.91 -11.27 8.50
CA ARG A 110 -4.16 -11.97 8.82
C ARG A 110 -4.09 -12.74 10.14
N ASN A 111 -2.91 -13.26 10.46
CA ASN A 111 -2.68 -14.01 11.69
C ASN A 111 -2.84 -13.17 12.96
N LEU A 112 -2.55 -11.85 12.92
CA LEU A 112 -2.79 -10.95 14.04
C LEU A 112 -4.20 -11.09 14.61
N PHE A 113 -5.19 -11.22 13.72
CA PHE A 113 -6.60 -11.34 14.08
C PHE A 113 -7.01 -12.75 14.45
N THR A 114 -6.40 -13.76 13.84
CA THR A 114 -6.78 -15.18 14.04
C THR A 114 -6.09 -15.82 15.22
N GLU A 115 -4.88 -15.42 15.58
CA GLU A 115 -4.13 -15.99 16.70
C GLU A 115 -4.64 -15.51 18.06
N ARG A 116 -5.10 -14.25 18.16
CA ARG A 116 -5.75 -13.75 19.37
C ARG A 116 -7.04 -14.51 19.68
N GLY A 117 -7.83 -14.87 18.64
CA GLY A 117 -8.98 -15.72 18.81
C GLY A 117 -8.68 -17.14 19.33
N LYS A 118 -7.46 -17.63 19.20
CA LYS A 118 -7.05 -18.96 19.70
C LYS A 118 -6.64 -19.00 21.16
N LYS A 119 -6.24 -17.86 21.75
CA LYS A 119 -5.79 -17.80 23.15
C LYS A 119 -6.92 -17.99 24.16
N THR A 120 -8.18 -17.82 23.76
CA THR A 120 -9.37 -18.07 24.58
C THR A 120 -10.19 -19.25 24.04
N LYS A 121 -10.02 -20.40 24.65
CA LYS A 121 -10.53 -21.71 24.17
C LYS A 121 -12.06 -21.89 24.04
N LYS A 122 -12.90 -20.91 24.35
CA LYS A 122 -14.38 -21.07 24.32
C LYS A 122 -15.19 -19.99 23.60
N GLU A 123 -14.62 -18.81 23.30
CA GLU A 123 -15.38 -17.67 22.75
C GLU A 123 -14.63 -16.88 21.65
N ASN A 124 -13.91 -17.55 20.81
CA ASN A 124 -12.91 -16.99 19.90
C ASN A 124 -13.39 -15.83 19.00
N ILE A 125 -14.65 -15.80 18.61
CA ILE A 125 -15.20 -14.79 17.70
C ILE A 125 -15.63 -13.53 18.45
N THR A 126 -16.15 -13.71 19.65
CA THR A 126 -16.60 -12.61 20.51
C THR A 126 -15.42 -11.82 21.05
N GLN A 127 -14.32 -12.50 21.38
CA GLN A 127 -13.09 -11.86 21.86
C GLN A 127 -12.45 -10.98 20.75
N CYS A 128 -12.38 -11.48 19.51
CA CYS A 128 -11.88 -10.68 18.40
C CYS A 128 -12.72 -9.41 18.16
N ASN A 129 -14.05 -9.48 18.35
CA ASN A 129 -14.92 -8.32 18.28
C ASN A 129 -14.70 -7.30 19.40
N SER A 130 -14.28 -7.74 20.59
CA SER A 130 -13.98 -6.82 21.71
C SER A 130 -12.63 -6.12 21.54
N ASP A 131 -11.65 -6.80 20.95
CA ASP A 131 -10.29 -6.31 20.79
C ASP A 131 -10.14 -5.38 19.57
N PHE A 132 -11.01 -5.54 18.56
CA PHE A 132 -10.98 -4.78 17.30
C PHE A 132 -12.33 -4.13 17.01
N GLN A 133 -12.54 -2.92 17.50
CA GLN A 133 -13.78 -2.14 17.31
C GLN A 133 -13.94 -1.60 15.89
N GLY A 134 -12.84 -1.43 15.16
CA GLY A 134 -12.83 -1.03 13.76
C GLY A 134 -13.26 -2.14 12.79
N LEU A 135 -13.47 -3.37 13.30
CA LEU A 135 -13.87 -4.52 12.48
C LEU A 135 -15.35 -4.86 12.60
N LYS A 136 -15.87 -5.45 11.54
CA LYS A 136 -17.20 -6.11 11.46
C LYS A 136 -17.03 -7.44 10.74
N ASN A 137 -18.05 -8.29 10.74
CA ASN A 137 -18.05 -9.57 10.02
C ASN A 137 -16.82 -10.46 10.29
N VAL A 138 -16.29 -10.41 11.51
CA VAL A 138 -15.00 -11.01 11.91
C VAL A 138 -14.89 -12.50 11.55
N LYS A 139 -16.03 -13.22 11.49
CA LYS A 139 -16.04 -14.62 11.03
C LYS A 139 -15.39 -14.84 9.66
N LYS A 140 -15.48 -13.84 8.76
CA LYS A 140 -14.84 -13.92 7.43
C LYS A 140 -13.32 -13.99 7.51
N ILE A 141 -12.71 -13.35 8.52
CA ILE A 141 -11.25 -13.33 8.69
C ILE A 141 -10.71 -14.74 8.93
N PHE A 142 -11.48 -15.60 9.57
CA PHE A 142 -11.10 -17.00 9.84
C PHE A 142 -11.30 -17.92 8.61
N ASN A 143 -12.05 -17.48 7.61
CA ASN A 143 -12.24 -18.24 6.38
C ASN A 143 -11.08 -18.01 5.39
N LYS A 144 -10.15 -18.96 5.32
CA LYS A 144 -8.94 -18.88 4.47
C LYS A 144 -9.23 -18.72 2.96
N SER A 145 -10.45 -19.01 2.51
CA SER A 145 -10.86 -18.84 1.10
C SER A 145 -11.19 -17.38 0.75
N VAL A 146 -11.38 -16.50 1.74
CA VAL A 146 -11.66 -15.07 1.52
C VAL A 146 -10.33 -14.36 1.30
N ASP A 147 -10.21 -13.64 0.19
CA ASP A 147 -9.01 -12.89 -0.13
C ASP A 147 -8.90 -11.58 0.67
N SER A 148 -7.72 -10.95 0.61
CA SER A 148 -7.42 -9.76 1.41
C SER A 148 -8.23 -8.54 0.99
N TYR A 149 -8.61 -8.45 -0.29
CA TYR A 149 -9.49 -7.40 -0.79
C TYR A 149 -10.89 -7.50 -0.20
N ASP A 150 -11.49 -8.69 -0.27
CA ASP A 150 -12.82 -8.92 0.28
C ASP A 150 -12.82 -8.77 1.81
N LEU A 151 -11.72 -9.13 2.50
CA LEU A 151 -11.57 -8.85 3.92
C LEU A 151 -11.54 -7.35 4.21
N ALA A 152 -10.75 -6.57 3.49
CA ALA A 152 -10.70 -5.12 3.68
C ALA A 152 -12.06 -4.46 3.43
N LYS A 153 -12.74 -4.85 2.37
CA LYS A 153 -14.04 -4.34 1.98
C LYS A 153 -15.15 -4.68 2.98
N ASP A 154 -15.18 -5.94 3.41
CA ASP A 154 -16.32 -6.48 4.15
C ASP A 154 -16.11 -6.44 5.67
N CYS A 155 -14.86 -6.43 6.13
CA CYS A 155 -14.53 -6.51 7.55
C CYS A 155 -14.10 -5.17 8.15
N VAL A 156 -13.51 -4.25 7.39
CA VAL A 156 -13.18 -2.91 7.92
C VAL A 156 -14.45 -2.06 7.98
N ASN A 157 -14.83 -1.66 9.19
CA ASN A 157 -16.00 -0.81 9.43
C ASN A 157 -15.63 0.67 9.41
N LYS A 158 -14.57 1.03 10.17
CA LYS A 158 -14.03 2.39 10.24
C LYS A 158 -12.51 2.31 10.12
N LYS A 159 -11.95 2.95 9.09
CA LYS A 159 -10.51 2.92 8.81
C LYS A 159 -9.65 3.45 9.95
N THR A 160 -10.06 4.58 10.55
CA THR A 160 -9.35 5.17 11.69
C THR A 160 -9.36 4.23 12.90
N SER A 161 -10.52 3.67 13.24
CA SER A 161 -10.63 2.71 14.35
C SER A 161 -9.82 1.46 14.06
N PHE A 162 -9.83 0.96 12.82
CA PHE A 162 -9.02 -0.19 12.41
C PHE A 162 -7.51 0.07 12.62
N ALA A 163 -7.02 1.25 12.21
CA ALA A 163 -5.63 1.63 12.42
C ALA A 163 -5.28 1.74 13.92
N MET A 164 -6.16 2.35 14.72
CA MET A 164 -5.98 2.43 16.18
C MET A 164 -6.02 1.06 16.84
N ASP A 165 -6.91 0.18 16.42
CA ASP A 165 -6.96 -1.20 16.93
C ASP A 165 -5.66 -1.95 16.67
N ILE A 166 -5.03 -1.77 15.51
CA ILE A 166 -3.72 -2.37 15.19
C ILE A 166 -2.69 -1.88 16.19
N LEU A 167 -2.60 -0.57 16.43
CA LEU A 167 -1.64 0.02 17.36
C LEU A 167 -1.87 -0.44 18.79
N LEU A 168 -3.12 -0.43 19.27
CA LEU A 168 -3.49 -0.85 20.62
C LEU A 168 -3.25 -2.35 20.87
N ASN A 169 -3.28 -3.14 19.81
CA ASN A 169 -3.03 -4.58 19.88
C ASN A 169 -1.60 -4.97 19.46
N SER A 170 -0.72 -4.00 19.30
CA SER A 170 0.69 -4.23 19.04
C SER A 170 1.38 -4.80 20.28
N GLU A 171 2.33 -5.69 20.09
CA GLU A 171 3.10 -6.34 21.14
C GLU A 171 4.59 -6.06 20.95
N SER A 172 5.31 -5.89 22.04
CA SER A 172 6.76 -5.82 22.04
C SER A 172 7.33 -7.20 22.35
N VAL A 173 8.28 -7.67 21.55
CA VAL A 173 8.97 -8.95 21.74
C VAL A 173 10.47 -8.70 21.63
N ASP A 174 11.22 -9.14 22.64
CA ASP A 174 12.69 -9.01 22.70
C ASP A 174 13.19 -7.56 22.49
N GLY A 175 12.47 -6.59 23.07
CA GLY A 175 12.82 -5.16 22.97
C GLY A 175 12.50 -4.52 21.62
N LYS A 176 11.81 -5.22 20.72
CA LYS A 176 11.28 -4.68 19.47
C LYS A 176 9.80 -4.39 19.60
N ASP A 177 9.45 -3.12 19.47
CA ASP A 177 8.05 -2.69 19.43
C ASP A 177 7.38 -3.13 18.14
N PHE A 178 6.05 -3.32 18.20
CA PHE A 178 5.22 -3.72 17.06
C PHE A 178 5.65 -5.04 16.41
N ALA A 179 6.19 -5.99 17.22
CA ALA A 179 6.81 -7.21 16.70
C ALA A 179 5.83 -8.28 16.21
N ASN A 180 4.53 -8.12 16.48
CA ASN A 180 3.50 -9.10 16.15
C ASN A 180 2.79 -8.87 14.81
N TRP A 181 3.24 -7.85 14.03
CA TRP A 181 2.73 -7.59 12.68
C TRP A 181 3.79 -6.97 11.76
N GLU A 182 3.54 -7.00 10.47
CA GLU A 182 4.45 -6.51 9.43
C GLU A 182 3.89 -5.25 8.78
N ILE A 183 4.75 -4.25 8.58
CA ILE A 183 4.42 -3.02 7.86
C ILE A 183 4.40 -3.34 6.35
N PRO A 184 3.38 -2.92 5.57
CA PRO A 184 3.44 -2.99 4.13
C PRO A 184 4.70 -2.34 3.54
N SER A 185 5.33 -3.01 2.58
CA SER A 185 6.67 -2.66 2.08
C SER A 185 6.78 -1.23 1.60
N TYR A 186 5.76 -0.68 0.94
CA TYR A 186 5.77 0.71 0.48
C TYR A 186 5.77 1.74 1.62
N ILE A 187 5.13 1.43 2.75
CA ILE A 187 5.16 2.28 3.96
C ILE A 187 6.54 2.18 4.60
N LYS A 188 7.08 0.97 4.70
CA LYS A 188 8.42 0.74 5.23
C LYS A 188 9.47 1.52 4.44
N GLU A 189 9.42 1.48 3.10
CA GLU A 189 10.29 2.25 2.21
C GLU A 189 10.25 3.75 2.53
N GLY A 190 9.04 4.30 2.72
CA GLY A 190 8.86 5.71 3.07
C GLY A 190 9.42 6.08 4.43
N LEU A 191 9.21 5.23 5.44
CA LEU A 191 9.72 5.45 6.80
C LEU A 191 11.25 5.34 6.85
N GLU A 192 11.84 4.38 6.17
CA GLU A 192 13.31 4.22 6.07
C GLU A 192 13.97 5.40 5.36
N TRP A 193 13.31 5.97 4.36
CA TRP A 193 13.81 7.17 3.69
C TRP A 193 13.80 8.40 4.61
N LEU A 194 12.76 8.56 5.43
CA LEU A 194 12.66 9.68 6.39
C LEU A 194 13.71 9.64 7.51
N GLN A 195 14.36 8.50 7.71
CA GLN A 195 15.39 8.32 8.75
C GLN A 195 16.81 8.66 8.26
N LYS A 196 16.99 8.92 6.96
CA LYS A 196 18.27 9.29 6.35
C LYS A 196 18.52 10.79 6.47
#